data_cb4a949e8965e271d4cb94b4c3508c69
#
_entry.id   cb4a949e8965e271d4cb94b4c3508c69
#
_cell.length_a   1.000
_cell.length_b   1.000
_cell.length_c   1.000
_cell.angle_alpha   90.00
_cell.angle_beta   90.00
_cell.angle_gamma   90.00
#
_symmetry.space_group_name_H-M   'P 1'
#
loop_
_entity.id
_entity.type
_entity.pdbx_description
1 polymer ?
#
loop_
_entity_poly.entity_id
_entity_poly.type
_entity_poly.pdbx_seq_one_letter_code
_entity_poly.pdbx_strand_id
1 'polypeptide(L)'
;GKIVSPGFIDLHSHGDPLKYPHMQNFLAMGVTTMTLGMDGSSPEINPLSLWMEEIDKQGIGPNLAMLIGHGSLRNLSGIGVKKNPTKEELEKMLSILNESLKYTFGLSTGLEYSPGLNAESHELRSLAKVVGENNRLIMSHMRNEDDDHIEDSIAELLEQGEYARVHISHLKSVYGKGIDRAEEILNILNSARDSGIDVTAEIYPYNASYTGIGIVFPIWSKTQEEFNKVKLSKREELESYLVHRINQRNGPESTLFGTAPYTGKTLADLSHEKEMNFEDILIDEIGPNGASGAYFVMNEELQDRLLLDPNIGICSDGSISGYHPRGHGTFAKIIEKYVVNEGMLSLEEAIRKMTSFAAKVLGIDDRGILREGMKADIIIFNPDKVRARASYTDPFLLAEGFDIVMVNGRKAWDNQKHSDQLWGKVLKPN
;
A
#
# COMPACT_ATOMS: atom_id res chain seq x y z
N GLY A 1 7.91 -3.46 31.52
CA GLY A 1 8.26 -4.90 31.36
C GLY A 1 8.10 -5.37 29.92
N LYS A 2 8.37 -6.64 29.62
CA LYS A 2 8.15 -7.20 28.27
C LYS A 2 6.68 -7.57 28.09
N ILE A 3 6.21 -7.36 26.86
CA ILE A 3 4.87 -7.72 26.38
C ILE A 3 5.00 -8.92 25.46
N VAL A 4 4.03 -9.82 25.51
CA VAL A 4 3.82 -10.90 24.52
C VAL A 4 2.54 -10.58 23.77
N SER A 5 2.60 -10.50 22.46
CA SER A 5 1.44 -10.26 21.61
C SER A 5 1.43 -11.17 20.38
N PRO A 6 0.30 -11.28 19.66
CA PRO A 6 0.31 -11.87 18.33
C PRO A 6 1.30 -11.13 17.44
N GLY A 7 1.87 -11.83 16.46
CA GLY A 7 2.68 -11.21 15.41
C GLY A 7 1.85 -10.25 14.55
N PHE A 8 2.46 -9.15 14.15
CA PHE A 8 1.78 -8.15 13.33
C PHE A 8 1.50 -8.66 11.93
N ILE A 9 0.41 -8.19 11.35
CA ILE A 9 -0.04 -8.49 10.00
C ILE A 9 -0.07 -7.18 9.22
N ASP A 10 0.78 -7.06 8.22
CA ASP A 10 0.82 -5.91 7.33
C ASP A 10 -0.18 -6.11 6.18
N LEU A 11 -1.22 -5.28 6.19
CA LEU A 11 -2.30 -5.35 5.21
C LEU A 11 -1.87 -4.94 3.81
N HIS A 12 -0.83 -4.12 3.70
CA HIS A 12 -0.38 -3.54 2.44
C HIS A 12 1.14 -3.40 2.42
N SER A 13 1.79 -4.17 1.62
CA SER A 13 3.23 -4.11 1.44
C SER A 13 3.66 -4.39 0.00
N HIS A 14 4.90 -4.08 -0.29
CA HIS A 14 5.53 -4.27 -1.59
C HIS A 14 6.86 -5.02 -1.46
N GLY A 15 7.29 -5.66 -2.53
CA GLY A 15 8.59 -6.31 -2.57
C GLY A 15 8.59 -7.56 -3.42
N ASP A 16 9.81 -8.10 -3.57
CA ASP A 16 10.04 -9.34 -4.30
C ASP A 16 10.68 -10.37 -3.35
N PRO A 17 9.89 -11.32 -2.81
CA PRO A 17 10.40 -12.34 -1.90
C PRO A 17 11.35 -13.33 -2.59
N LEU A 18 11.33 -13.50 -3.90
CA LEU A 18 12.31 -14.32 -4.61
C LEU A 18 13.70 -13.68 -4.57
N LYS A 19 13.76 -12.35 -4.62
CA LYS A 19 15.00 -11.58 -4.52
C LYS A 19 15.46 -11.36 -3.08
N TYR A 20 14.51 -11.13 -2.17
CA TYR A 20 14.78 -10.80 -0.75
C TYR A 20 14.01 -11.72 0.19
N PRO A 21 14.33 -13.02 0.27
CA PRO A 21 13.50 -14.01 0.97
C PRO A 21 13.39 -13.77 2.47
N HIS A 22 14.38 -13.15 3.11
CA HIS A 22 14.31 -12.87 4.55
C HIS A 22 13.31 -11.79 4.91
N MET A 23 13.03 -10.82 4.02
CA MET A 23 12.14 -9.69 4.30
C MET A 23 12.40 -9.10 5.69
N GLN A 24 13.69 -8.91 6.01
CA GLN A 24 14.17 -8.61 7.36
C GLN A 24 13.63 -7.31 7.94
N ASN A 25 13.32 -6.33 7.11
CA ASN A 25 12.71 -5.06 7.52
C ASN A 25 11.34 -5.28 8.16
N PHE A 26 10.53 -6.20 7.64
CA PHE A 26 9.21 -6.55 8.21
C PHE A 26 9.38 -7.30 9.54
N LEU A 27 10.27 -8.29 9.60
CA LEU A 27 10.56 -9.02 10.84
C LEU A 27 11.09 -8.08 11.93
N ALA A 28 11.94 -7.12 11.58
CA ALA A 28 12.49 -6.14 12.52
C ALA A 28 11.40 -5.23 13.13
N MET A 29 10.26 -5.04 12.44
CA MET A 29 9.10 -4.30 12.92
C MET A 29 8.06 -5.18 13.66
N GLY A 30 8.33 -6.48 13.85
CA GLY A 30 7.38 -7.41 14.47
C GLY A 30 6.33 -7.99 13.50
N VAL A 31 6.47 -7.76 12.19
CA VAL A 31 5.54 -8.29 11.18
C VAL A 31 5.85 -9.76 10.93
N THR A 32 4.87 -10.61 11.12
CA THR A 32 4.93 -12.06 10.89
C THR A 32 4.16 -12.52 9.67
N THR A 33 3.28 -11.65 9.15
CA THR A 33 2.52 -11.88 7.91
C THR A 33 2.47 -10.59 7.12
N MET A 34 2.85 -10.65 5.85
CA MET A 34 2.79 -9.55 4.91
C MET A 34 1.83 -9.85 3.77
N THR A 35 1.27 -8.81 3.15
CA THR A 35 0.34 -8.94 2.02
C THR A 35 0.98 -8.35 0.77
N LEU A 36 1.02 -9.10 -0.32
CA LEU A 36 1.50 -8.66 -1.64
C LEU A 36 0.42 -8.78 -2.71
N GLY A 37 0.73 -8.28 -3.88
CA GLY A 37 -0.23 -8.20 -4.99
C GLY A 37 -1.10 -6.95 -4.87
N MET A 38 -0.51 -5.84 -4.42
CA MET A 38 -1.19 -4.59 -4.10
C MET A 38 -1.27 -3.64 -5.30
N ASP A 39 -2.12 -2.61 -5.18
CA ASP A 39 -2.27 -1.50 -6.14
C ASP A 39 -2.51 -1.97 -7.58
N GLY A 40 -3.26 -3.06 -7.72
CA GLY A 40 -3.58 -3.66 -9.01
C GLY A 40 -2.43 -4.39 -9.69
N SER A 41 -1.31 -4.61 -8.99
CA SER A 41 -0.12 -5.25 -9.53
C SER A 41 0.21 -6.56 -8.82
N SER A 42 0.32 -7.63 -9.57
CA SER A 42 0.80 -8.95 -9.13
C SER A 42 1.68 -9.56 -10.23
N PRO A 43 2.46 -10.62 -9.95
CA PRO A 43 3.16 -11.32 -11.02
C PRO A 43 2.23 -11.74 -12.16
N GLU A 44 2.60 -11.39 -13.39
CA GLU A 44 1.82 -11.71 -14.60
C GLU A 44 2.04 -13.16 -15.06
N ILE A 45 1.84 -14.09 -14.15
CA ILE A 45 1.96 -15.53 -14.33
C ILE A 45 0.57 -16.15 -14.16
N ASN A 46 0.15 -16.96 -15.11
CA ASN A 46 -1.14 -17.64 -15.07
C ASN A 46 -0.97 -19.17 -15.19
N PRO A 47 -1.32 -19.93 -14.14
CA PRO A 47 -1.89 -19.49 -12.86
C PRO A 47 -0.85 -18.86 -11.93
N LEU A 48 -1.26 -17.86 -11.13
CA LEU A 48 -0.40 -17.17 -10.16
C LEU A 48 0.12 -18.13 -9.08
N SER A 49 -0.57 -19.25 -8.84
CA SER A 49 -0.12 -20.30 -7.90
C SER A 49 1.27 -20.84 -8.22
N LEU A 50 1.72 -20.83 -9.47
CA LEU A 50 3.07 -21.26 -9.83
C LEU A 50 4.15 -20.38 -9.18
N TRP A 51 3.96 -19.06 -9.17
CA TRP A 51 4.86 -18.13 -8.48
C TRP A 51 4.78 -18.32 -6.96
N MET A 52 3.59 -18.52 -6.42
CA MET A 52 3.39 -18.79 -4.99
C MET A 52 4.09 -20.09 -4.54
N GLU A 53 4.07 -21.13 -5.37
CA GLU A 53 4.76 -22.41 -5.13
C GLU A 53 6.29 -22.25 -5.17
N GLU A 54 6.81 -21.37 -6.02
CA GLU A 54 8.23 -21.04 -6.06
C GLU A 54 8.69 -20.37 -4.76
N ILE A 55 7.90 -19.44 -4.21
CA ILE A 55 8.13 -18.83 -2.90
C ILE A 55 8.13 -19.89 -1.78
N ASP A 56 7.11 -20.76 -1.76
CA ASP A 56 7.04 -21.83 -0.74
C ASP A 56 8.22 -22.81 -0.82
N LYS A 57 8.69 -23.09 -2.01
CA LYS A 57 9.85 -23.97 -2.25
C LYS A 57 11.17 -23.32 -1.81
N GLN A 58 11.34 -22.02 -2.11
CA GLN A 58 12.50 -21.24 -1.67
C GLN A 58 12.48 -21.00 -0.17
N GLY A 59 11.30 -20.75 0.39
CA GLY A 59 11.05 -20.23 1.73
C GLY A 59 10.99 -18.70 1.75
N ILE A 60 10.38 -18.17 2.81
CA ILE A 60 10.23 -16.74 3.08
C ILE A 60 10.31 -16.48 4.58
N GLY A 61 10.79 -15.30 5.01
CA GLY A 61 10.91 -14.93 6.43
C GLY A 61 9.55 -14.82 7.12
N PRO A 62 8.72 -13.80 6.83
CA PRO A 62 7.33 -13.71 7.28
C PRO A 62 6.40 -14.60 6.44
N ASN A 63 5.19 -14.85 6.89
CA ASN A 63 4.15 -15.44 6.06
C ASN A 63 3.73 -14.46 4.97
N LEU A 64 3.21 -14.98 3.86
CA LEU A 64 2.73 -14.23 2.71
C LEU A 64 1.25 -14.50 2.45
N ALA A 65 0.42 -13.45 2.55
CA ALA A 65 -0.92 -13.42 1.97
C ALA A 65 -0.85 -12.74 0.60
N MET A 66 -1.54 -13.30 -0.41
CA MET A 66 -1.45 -12.81 -1.79
C MET A 66 -2.81 -12.37 -2.32
N LEU A 67 -2.85 -11.20 -2.99
CA LEU A 67 -3.96 -10.77 -3.81
C LEU A 67 -3.60 -10.88 -5.30
N ILE A 68 -4.62 -10.99 -6.16
CA ILE A 68 -4.45 -10.88 -7.59
C ILE A 68 -4.65 -9.44 -8.03
N GLY A 69 -3.74 -8.89 -8.82
CA GLY A 69 -3.79 -7.51 -9.28
C GLY A 69 -4.71 -7.33 -10.48
N HIS A 70 -5.62 -6.36 -10.44
CA HIS A 70 -6.52 -5.99 -11.53
C HIS A 70 -5.77 -5.57 -12.80
N GLY A 71 -4.72 -4.72 -12.66
CA GLY A 71 -3.88 -4.31 -13.78
C GLY A 71 -3.19 -5.51 -14.44
N SER A 72 -2.68 -6.44 -13.62
CA SER A 72 -2.10 -7.70 -14.12
C SER A 72 -3.13 -8.57 -14.82
N LEU A 73 -4.37 -8.64 -14.31
CA LEU A 73 -5.48 -9.35 -14.99
C LEU A 73 -5.81 -8.73 -16.34
N ARG A 74 -5.82 -7.39 -16.46
CA ARG A 74 -6.01 -6.69 -17.74
C ARG A 74 -4.96 -7.07 -18.76
N ASN A 75 -3.69 -7.16 -18.34
CA ASN A 75 -2.58 -7.57 -19.22
C ASN A 75 -2.71 -9.06 -19.63
N LEU A 76 -2.94 -9.96 -18.68
CA LEU A 76 -3.10 -11.40 -18.94
C LEU A 76 -4.31 -11.73 -19.83
N SER A 77 -5.37 -10.94 -19.77
CA SER A 77 -6.55 -11.10 -20.61
C SER A 77 -6.41 -10.49 -22.02
N GLY A 78 -5.43 -9.59 -22.19
CA GLY A 78 -5.20 -8.86 -23.44
C GLY A 78 -5.94 -7.52 -23.53
N ILE A 79 -6.59 -7.09 -22.45
CA ILE A 79 -7.26 -5.78 -22.36
C ILE A 79 -6.21 -4.65 -22.35
N GLY A 80 -5.19 -4.76 -21.50
CA GLY A 80 -4.17 -3.72 -21.34
C GLY A 80 -4.81 -2.36 -21.02
N VAL A 81 -4.46 -1.34 -21.82
CA VAL A 81 -4.92 0.05 -21.62
C VAL A 81 -6.26 0.39 -22.31
N LYS A 82 -6.96 -0.57 -22.88
CA LYS A 82 -8.25 -0.33 -23.55
C LYS A 82 -9.30 0.13 -22.55
N LYS A 83 -10.08 1.18 -22.88
CA LYS A 83 -11.24 1.60 -22.07
C LYS A 83 -12.42 0.63 -22.17
N ASN A 84 -12.65 0.12 -23.36
CA ASN A 84 -13.77 -0.77 -23.68
C ASN A 84 -13.22 -2.13 -24.10
N PRO A 85 -13.10 -3.10 -23.16
CA PRO A 85 -12.72 -4.46 -23.52
C PRO A 85 -13.82 -5.11 -24.37
N THR A 86 -13.44 -6.04 -25.24
CA THR A 86 -14.44 -6.91 -25.88
C THR A 86 -15.06 -7.84 -24.84
N LYS A 87 -16.19 -8.45 -25.21
CA LYS A 87 -16.86 -9.41 -24.33
C LYS A 87 -15.96 -10.60 -24.01
N GLU A 88 -15.23 -11.10 -25.00
CA GLU A 88 -14.30 -12.23 -24.87
C GLU A 88 -13.12 -11.88 -23.96
N GLU A 89 -12.58 -10.68 -24.08
CA GLU A 89 -11.49 -10.20 -23.21
C GLU A 89 -11.96 -10.07 -21.75
N LEU A 90 -13.15 -9.53 -21.53
CA LEU A 90 -13.75 -9.42 -20.20
C LEU A 90 -14.03 -10.80 -19.61
N GLU A 91 -14.67 -11.71 -20.36
CA GLU A 91 -14.93 -13.09 -19.92
C GLU A 91 -13.63 -13.82 -19.56
N LYS A 92 -12.57 -13.64 -20.35
CA LYS A 92 -11.25 -14.19 -20.04
C LYS A 92 -10.69 -13.64 -18.75
N MET A 93 -10.77 -12.32 -18.51
CA MET A 93 -10.31 -11.67 -17.28
C MET A 93 -11.06 -12.22 -16.06
N LEU A 94 -12.40 -12.30 -16.13
CA LEU A 94 -13.23 -12.85 -15.05
C LEU A 94 -12.93 -14.32 -14.77
N SER A 95 -12.64 -15.11 -15.82
CA SER A 95 -12.23 -16.51 -15.67
C SER A 95 -10.89 -16.65 -14.93
N ILE A 96 -9.89 -15.85 -15.29
CA ILE A 96 -8.58 -15.85 -14.61
C ILE A 96 -8.74 -15.40 -13.15
N LEU A 97 -9.55 -14.36 -12.90
CA LEU A 97 -9.88 -13.91 -11.54
C LEU A 97 -10.49 -15.04 -10.72
N ASN A 98 -11.57 -15.64 -11.21
CA ASN A 98 -12.31 -16.70 -10.49
C ASN A 98 -11.41 -17.90 -10.14
N GLU A 99 -10.50 -18.29 -11.04
CA GLU A 99 -9.51 -19.32 -10.75
C GLU A 99 -8.51 -18.90 -9.68
N SER A 100 -8.02 -17.64 -9.76
CA SER A 100 -7.03 -17.10 -8.81
C SER A 100 -7.59 -16.96 -7.39
N LEU A 101 -8.89 -16.66 -7.23
CA LEU A 101 -9.52 -16.50 -5.92
C LEU A 101 -9.61 -17.81 -5.11
N LYS A 102 -9.32 -18.95 -5.71
CA LYS A 102 -9.21 -20.24 -4.98
C LYS A 102 -7.98 -20.28 -4.06
N TYR A 103 -6.95 -19.47 -4.34
CA TYR A 103 -5.69 -19.48 -3.58
C TYR A 103 -5.18 -18.07 -3.20
N THR A 104 -5.88 -17.00 -3.60
CA THR A 104 -5.58 -15.63 -3.17
C THR A 104 -6.68 -15.08 -2.27
N PHE A 105 -6.34 -14.15 -1.40
CA PHE A 105 -7.25 -13.55 -0.41
C PHE A 105 -8.23 -12.55 -1.02
N GLY A 106 -7.99 -12.13 -2.27
CA GLY A 106 -8.86 -11.17 -2.94
C GLY A 106 -8.25 -10.59 -4.19
N LEU A 107 -8.89 -9.54 -4.65
CA LEU A 107 -8.49 -8.69 -5.76
C LEU A 107 -7.90 -7.38 -5.23
N SER A 108 -6.80 -6.91 -5.80
CA SER A 108 -6.37 -5.53 -5.61
C SER A 108 -6.63 -4.70 -6.87
N THR A 109 -7.01 -3.43 -6.69
CA THR A 109 -7.10 -2.46 -7.78
C THR A 109 -6.14 -1.31 -7.56
N GLY A 110 -5.62 -0.73 -8.66
CA GLY A 110 -4.81 0.48 -8.65
C GLY A 110 -5.34 1.40 -9.72
N LEU A 111 -6.41 2.15 -9.39
CA LEU A 111 -7.20 2.89 -10.38
C LEU A 111 -6.57 4.23 -10.79
N GLU A 112 -5.53 4.66 -10.08
CA GLU A 112 -4.71 5.81 -10.46
C GLU A 112 -3.56 5.42 -11.40
N TYR A 113 -3.26 4.12 -11.52
CA TYR A 113 -2.13 3.58 -12.30
C TYR A 113 -2.58 2.92 -13.59
N SER A 114 -1.73 2.99 -14.64
CA SER A 114 -1.92 2.19 -15.86
C SER A 114 -1.65 0.70 -15.57
N PRO A 115 -2.47 -0.23 -16.10
CA PRO A 115 -3.61 -0.03 -16.98
C PRO A 115 -4.96 0.17 -16.27
N GLY A 116 -5.01 0.08 -14.93
CA GLY A 116 -6.22 0.15 -14.11
C GLY A 116 -6.99 1.46 -14.26
N LEU A 117 -6.28 2.58 -14.50
CA LEU A 117 -6.89 3.91 -14.68
C LEU A 117 -7.89 3.97 -15.85
N ASN A 118 -7.81 3.05 -16.80
CA ASN A 118 -8.70 2.98 -17.97
C ASN A 118 -9.96 2.13 -17.72
N ALA A 119 -10.08 1.48 -16.55
CA ALA A 119 -11.25 0.69 -16.23
C ALA A 119 -12.47 1.57 -15.96
N GLU A 120 -13.61 1.16 -16.50
CA GLU A 120 -14.90 1.81 -16.27
C GLU A 120 -15.76 1.02 -15.28
N SER A 121 -16.79 1.65 -14.69
CA SER A 121 -17.62 1.08 -13.61
C SER A 121 -18.22 -0.29 -13.95
N HIS A 122 -18.55 -0.57 -15.21
CA HIS A 122 -19.13 -1.88 -15.58
C HIS A 122 -18.12 -3.02 -15.43
N GLU A 123 -16.82 -2.77 -15.72
CA GLU A 123 -15.73 -3.72 -15.52
C GLU A 123 -15.53 -3.98 -14.03
N LEU A 124 -15.41 -2.90 -13.24
CA LEU A 124 -15.22 -2.99 -11.78
C LEU A 124 -16.37 -3.73 -11.09
N ARG A 125 -17.61 -3.45 -11.47
CA ARG A 125 -18.78 -4.20 -10.96
C ARG A 125 -18.77 -5.67 -11.35
N SER A 126 -18.33 -5.99 -12.56
CA SER A 126 -18.22 -7.40 -13.00
C SER A 126 -17.17 -8.16 -12.19
N LEU A 127 -16.03 -7.54 -11.91
CA LEU A 127 -15.00 -8.09 -11.02
C LEU A 127 -15.53 -8.25 -9.59
N ALA A 128 -16.22 -7.23 -9.06
CA ALA A 128 -16.77 -7.25 -7.70
C ALA A 128 -17.76 -8.41 -7.47
N LYS A 129 -18.61 -8.71 -8.47
CA LYS A 129 -19.52 -9.86 -8.41
C LYS A 129 -18.75 -11.17 -8.26
N VAL A 130 -17.71 -11.39 -9.08
CA VAL A 130 -16.89 -12.61 -8.99
C VAL A 130 -16.18 -12.71 -7.64
N VAL A 131 -15.65 -11.58 -7.12
CA VAL A 131 -15.01 -11.53 -5.80
C VAL A 131 -15.99 -11.88 -4.69
N GLY A 132 -17.20 -11.29 -4.73
CA GLY A 132 -18.27 -11.56 -3.75
C GLY A 132 -18.77 -13.00 -3.78
N GLU A 133 -18.99 -13.57 -4.98
CA GLU A 133 -19.38 -14.99 -5.15
C GLU A 133 -18.35 -15.95 -4.55
N ASN A 134 -17.08 -15.56 -4.50
CA ASN A 134 -16.01 -16.33 -3.85
C ASN A 134 -15.81 -15.96 -2.37
N ASN A 135 -16.61 -15.06 -1.80
CA ASN A 135 -16.48 -14.56 -0.43
C ASN A 135 -15.06 -13.98 -0.15
N ARG A 136 -14.53 -13.20 -1.07
CA ARG A 136 -13.22 -12.58 -0.99
C ARG A 136 -13.32 -11.05 -0.85
N LEU A 137 -12.18 -10.38 -0.80
CA LEU A 137 -11.98 -8.97 -0.52
C LEU A 137 -11.54 -8.22 -1.79
N ILE A 138 -11.96 -6.98 -1.96
CA ILE A 138 -11.36 -6.01 -2.88
C ILE A 138 -10.58 -5.00 -2.04
N MET A 139 -9.27 -4.86 -2.29
CA MET A 139 -8.44 -3.79 -1.74
C MET A 139 -8.09 -2.80 -2.85
N SER A 140 -8.38 -1.52 -2.65
CA SER A 140 -8.29 -0.52 -3.73
C SER A 140 -7.37 0.63 -3.37
N HIS A 141 -6.27 0.78 -4.13
CA HIS A 141 -5.73 2.10 -4.39
C HIS A 141 -6.75 2.83 -5.27
N MET A 142 -7.40 3.83 -4.70
CA MET A 142 -8.54 4.52 -5.32
C MET A 142 -8.12 5.29 -6.58
N ARG A 143 -9.08 5.72 -7.37
CA ARG A 143 -8.84 6.39 -8.66
C ARG A 143 -8.13 7.73 -8.53
N ASN A 144 -8.43 8.45 -7.45
CA ASN A 144 -7.82 9.73 -7.16
C ASN A 144 -7.83 9.96 -5.64
N GLU A 145 -6.68 10.31 -5.07
CA GLU A 145 -6.52 10.55 -3.64
C GLU A 145 -6.42 12.05 -3.31
N ASP A 146 -6.56 12.92 -4.31
CA ASP A 146 -6.61 14.37 -4.11
C ASP A 146 -7.87 14.76 -3.34
N ASP A 147 -7.77 15.74 -2.45
CA ASP A 147 -8.83 16.12 -1.51
C ASP A 147 -10.14 16.50 -2.20
N ASP A 148 -10.07 17.14 -3.36
CA ASP A 148 -11.21 17.55 -4.17
C ASP A 148 -11.87 16.41 -4.97
N HIS A 149 -11.30 15.20 -4.95
CA HIS A 149 -11.77 14.01 -5.67
C HIS A 149 -11.94 12.77 -4.81
N ILE A 150 -11.54 12.84 -3.54
CA ILE A 150 -11.53 11.65 -2.66
C ILE A 150 -12.92 11.06 -2.44
N GLU A 151 -13.95 11.91 -2.36
CA GLU A 151 -15.33 11.47 -2.14
C GLU A 151 -15.87 10.69 -3.33
N ASP A 152 -15.61 11.15 -4.56
CA ASP A 152 -15.97 10.43 -5.78
C ASP A 152 -15.25 9.07 -5.86
N SER A 153 -13.99 9.02 -5.45
CA SER A 153 -13.20 7.81 -5.45
C SER A 153 -13.68 6.81 -4.39
N ILE A 154 -14.07 7.29 -3.22
CA ILE A 154 -14.72 6.45 -2.20
C ILE A 154 -16.06 5.93 -2.73
N ALA A 155 -16.90 6.78 -3.33
CA ALA A 155 -18.18 6.37 -3.88
C ALA A 155 -18.03 5.28 -4.96
N GLU A 156 -17.03 5.39 -5.86
CA GLU A 156 -16.73 4.36 -6.88
C GLU A 156 -16.38 3.00 -6.24
N LEU A 157 -15.65 3.00 -5.13
CA LEU A 157 -15.34 1.76 -4.40
C LEU A 157 -16.58 1.21 -3.66
N LEU A 158 -17.40 2.08 -3.07
CA LEU A 158 -18.62 1.67 -2.38
C LEU A 158 -19.66 1.03 -3.32
N GLU A 159 -19.70 1.41 -4.61
CA GLU A 159 -20.50 0.69 -5.62
C GLU A 159 -20.06 -0.78 -5.76
N GLN A 160 -18.78 -1.07 -5.63
CA GLN A 160 -18.26 -2.44 -5.62
C GLN A 160 -18.62 -3.16 -4.32
N GLY A 161 -18.78 -2.39 -3.24
CA GLY A 161 -19.22 -2.85 -1.92
C GLY A 161 -20.63 -3.44 -1.88
N GLU A 162 -21.47 -3.19 -2.90
CA GLU A 162 -22.77 -3.86 -3.06
C GLU A 162 -22.63 -5.36 -3.33
N TYR A 163 -21.48 -5.82 -3.80
CA TYR A 163 -21.24 -7.21 -4.23
C TYR A 163 -20.21 -7.93 -3.39
N ALA A 164 -19.19 -7.24 -2.89
CA ALA A 164 -18.06 -7.81 -2.16
C ALA A 164 -17.67 -6.96 -0.96
N ARG A 165 -16.93 -7.50 -0.03
CA ARG A 165 -16.24 -6.71 1.00
C ARG A 165 -15.21 -5.82 0.33
N VAL A 166 -15.13 -4.56 0.73
CA VAL A 166 -14.20 -3.59 0.15
C VAL A 166 -13.30 -2.98 1.22
N HIS A 167 -12.09 -2.66 0.81
CA HIS A 167 -11.07 -2.09 1.68
C HIS A 167 -10.32 -0.97 0.95
N ILE A 168 -10.25 0.20 1.56
CA ILE A 168 -9.48 1.32 1.04
C ILE A 168 -8.02 1.13 1.42
N SER A 169 -7.17 0.96 0.43
CA SER A 169 -5.72 0.88 0.63
C SER A 169 -5.15 2.23 1.06
N HIS A 170 -4.24 2.23 2.05
CA HIS A 170 -3.44 3.39 2.49
C HIS A 170 -4.21 4.72 2.46
N LEU A 171 -5.41 4.75 3.04
CA LEU A 171 -6.33 5.90 3.02
C LEU A 171 -5.59 7.21 3.35
N LYS A 172 -5.67 8.17 2.44
CA LYS A 172 -5.13 9.51 2.59
C LYS A 172 -5.95 10.51 1.80
N SER A 173 -5.94 11.77 2.22
CA SER A 173 -6.44 12.90 1.46
C SER A 173 -5.25 13.80 1.13
N VAL A 174 -4.84 13.79 -0.14
CA VAL A 174 -3.71 14.57 -0.63
C VAL A 174 -4.07 16.05 -0.59
N TYR A 175 -3.24 16.87 0.07
CA TYR A 175 -3.43 18.28 0.44
C TYR A 175 -4.69 18.63 1.24
N GLY A 176 -5.53 17.66 1.61
CA GLY A 176 -6.59 17.85 2.62
C GLY A 176 -6.01 18.21 3.99
N LYS A 177 -6.77 18.97 4.80
CA LYS A 177 -6.27 19.51 6.07
C LYS A 177 -7.27 19.47 7.19
N GLY A 178 -6.76 19.23 8.38
CA GLY A 178 -7.47 19.37 9.65
C GLY A 178 -8.37 18.19 10.02
N ILE A 179 -8.78 18.22 11.28
CA ILE A 179 -9.60 17.15 11.89
C ILE A 179 -11.00 17.12 11.27
N ASP A 180 -11.59 18.27 10.96
CA ASP A 180 -12.94 18.35 10.39
C ASP A 180 -13.01 17.60 9.06
N ARG A 181 -11.96 17.71 8.22
CA ARG A 181 -11.90 16.98 6.94
C ARG A 181 -11.79 15.47 7.15
N ALA A 182 -11.05 15.04 8.17
CA ALA A 182 -11.00 13.63 8.54
C ALA A 182 -12.39 13.12 8.98
N GLU A 183 -13.13 13.91 9.76
CA GLU A 183 -14.49 13.57 10.19
C GLU A 183 -15.47 13.47 9.01
N GLU A 184 -15.36 14.33 8.01
CA GLU A 184 -16.18 14.23 6.78
C GLU A 184 -15.94 12.89 6.07
N ILE A 185 -14.67 12.50 5.87
CA ILE A 185 -14.31 11.21 5.27
C ILE A 185 -14.82 10.04 6.11
N LEU A 186 -14.63 10.08 7.43
CA LEU A 186 -15.11 9.04 8.35
C LEU A 186 -16.62 8.93 8.35
N ASN A 187 -17.36 10.05 8.24
CA ASN A 187 -18.82 10.05 8.16
C ASN A 187 -19.34 9.37 6.87
N ILE A 188 -18.65 9.54 5.74
CA ILE A 188 -18.98 8.81 4.50
C ILE A 188 -18.84 7.30 4.72
N LEU A 189 -17.72 6.86 5.31
CA LEU A 189 -17.47 5.45 5.57
C LEU A 189 -18.43 4.85 6.59
N ASN A 190 -18.77 5.60 7.64
CA ASN A 190 -19.75 5.17 8.65
C ASN A 190 -21.15 5.06 8.05
N SER A 191 -21.58 6.04 7.24
CA SER A 191 -22.86 6.01 6.54
C SER A 191 -22.97 4.79 5.59
N ALA A 192 -21.88 4.44 4.91
CA ALA A 192 -21.82 3.23 4.08
C ALA A 192 -21.99 1.96 4.92
N ARG A 193 -21.30 1.85 6.07
CA ARG A 193 -21.45 0.72 7.02
C ARG A 193 -22.87 0.61 7.56
N ASP A 194 -23.48 1.73 7.93
CA ASP A 194 -24.85 1.79 8.43
C ASP A 194 -25.87 1.36 7.35
N SER A 195 -25.54 1.54 6.07
CA SER A 195 -26.34 1.04 4.95
C SER A 195 -26.08 -0.42 4.60
N GLY A 196 -25.15 -1.11 5.30
CA GLY A 196 -24.86 -2.53 5.15
C GLY A 196 -23.68 -2.86 4.25
N ILE A 197 -22.91 -1.87 3.80
CA ILE A 197 -21.67 -2.10 3.04
C ILE A 197 -20.53 -2.45 4.01
N ASP A 198 -19.89 -3.62 3.80
CA ASP A 198 -18.70 -4.00 4.58
C ASP A 198 -17.46 -3.29 4.02
N VAL A 199 -17.23 -2.08 4.53
CA VAL A 199 -16.08 -1.24 4.15
C VAL A 199 -15.15 -1.01 5.32
N THR A 200 -13.85 -1.25 5.08
CA THR A 200 -12.74 -0.98 5.99
C THR A 200 -11.65 -0.17 5.27
N ALA A 201 -10.66 0.28 6.00
CA ALA A 201 -9.50 0.97 5.42
C ALA A 201 -8.22 0.64 6.22
N GLU A 202 -7.09 1.02 5.67
CA GLU A 202 -5.79 0.99 6.33
C GLU A 202 -5.02 2.28 6.09
N ILE A 203 -4.03 2.55 6.95
CA ILE A 203 -3.24 3.77 6.92
C ILE A 203 -1.83 3.52 7.45
N TYR A 204 -0.85 4.31 7.02
CA TYR A 204 0.49 4.34 7.58
C TYR A 204 0.77 5.67 8.30
N PRO A 205 1.63 5.69 9.35
CA PRO A 205 1.83 6.86 10.24
C PRO A 205 2.87 7.85 9.69
N TYR A 206 2.75 8.26 8.44
CA TYR A 206 3.67 9.22 7.80
C TYR A 206 2.89 10.25 6.99
N ASN A 207 3.46 11.45 6.85
CA ASN A 207 2.87 12.59 6.15
C ASN A 207 3.34 12.73 4.69
N ALA A 208 4.07 11.74 4.17
CA ALA A 208 4.46 11.65 2.78
C ALA A 208 3.99 10.34 2.16
N SER A 209 3.52 10.40 0.91
CA SER A 209 3.33 9.24 0.04
C SER A 209 4.63 8.88 -0.67
N TYR A 210 4.70 7.69 -1.30
CA TYR A 210 5.86 7.29 -2.11
C TYR A 210 5.40 6.56 -3.36
N THR A 211 5.68 7.13 -4.53
CA THR A 211 5.32 6.55 -5.83
C THR A 211 6.19 7.12 -6.95
N GLY A 212 5.95 6.68 -8.20
CA GLY A 212 6.60 7.22 -9.39
C GLY A 212 6.23 8.68 -9.67
N ILE A 213 7.17 9.44 -10.24
CA ILE A 213 6.98 10.86 -10.57
C ILE A 213 5.83 11.10 -11.56
N GLY A 214 5.40 10.08 -12.29
CA GLY A 214 4.24 10.13 -13.18
C GLY A 214 2.94 10.56 -12.51
N ILE A 215 2.87 10.51 -11.16
CA ILE A 215 1.72 10.99 -10.38
C ILE A 215 1.44 12.50 -10.57
N VAL A 216 2.46 13.29 -10.86
CA VAL A 216 2.35 14.73 -11.07
C VAL A 216 2.10 15.09 -12.54
N PHE A 217 2.27 14.15 -13.46
CA PHE A 217 2.02 14.38 -14.88
C PHE A 217 0.53 14.22 -15.24
N PRO A 218 0.01 15.03 -16.19
CA PRO A 218 -1.36 14.88 -16.64
C PRO A 218 -1.56 13.57 -17.41
N ILE A 219 -2.81 13.09 -17.40
CA ILE A 219 -3.18 11.79 -17.99
C ILE A 219 -2.76 11.68 -19.48
N TRP A 220 -2.79 12.81 -20.20
CA TRP A 220 -2.43 12.90 -21.61
C TRP A 220 -0.91 12.95 -21.88
N SER A 221 -0.07 12.78 -20.83
CA SER A 221 1.40 12.67 -20.94
C SER A 221 1.99 11.62 -20.00
N LYS A 222 1.20 10.71 -19.41
CA LYS A 222 1.69 9.69 -18.45
C LYS A 222 2.47 8.57 -19.14
N THR A 223 2.16 8.21 -20.37
CA THR A 223 2.95 7.21 -21.11
C THR A 223 4.15 7.86 -21.79
N GLN A 224 5.22 7.11 -21.96
CA GLN A 224 6.43 7.64 -22.63
C GLN A 224 6.16 8.10 -24.06
N GLU A 225 5.27 7.43 -24.77
CA GLU A 225 4.92 7.79 -26.16
C GLU A 225 4.14 9.11 -26.20
N GLU A 226 3.12 9.26 -25.35
CA GLU A 226 2.35 10.49 -25.23
C GLU A 226 3.22 11.66 -24.79
N PHE A 227 4.04 11.45 -23.76
CA PHE A 227 4.98 12.43 -23.24
C PHE A 227 5.92 12.97 -24.35
N ASN A 228 6.53 12.08 -25.13
CA ASN A 228 7.43 12.49 -26.21
C ASN A 228 6.73 13.34 -27.28
N LYS A 229 5.44 13.03 -27.59
CA LYS A 229 4.62 13.84 -28.50
C LYS A 229 4.28 15.21 -27.90
N VAL A 230 3.83 15.20 -26.65
CA VAL A 230 3.39 16.40 -25.91
C VAL A 230 4.55 17.36 -25.69
N LYS A 231 5.71 16.87 -25.28
CA LYS A 231 6.93 17.66 -25.09
C LYS A 231 7.30 18.52 -26.32
N LEU A 232 6.99 18.00 -27.52
CA LEU A 232 7.29 18.70 -28.76
C LEU A 232 6.15 19.60 -29.26
N SER A 233 4.90 19.24 -29.02
CA SER A 233 3.73 19.88 -29.62
C SER A 233 2.92 20.77 -28.69
N LYS A 234 3.05 20.57 -27.35
CA LYS A 234 2.24 21.22 -26.31
C LYS A 234 3.07 21.54 -25.06
N ARG A 235 4.33 21.93 -25.25
CA ARG A 235 5.27 22.15 -24.14
C ARG A 235 4.74 23.17 -23.13
N GLU A 236 4.27 24.33 -23.58
CA GLU A 236 3.74 25.40 -22.72
C GLU A 236 2.53 24.94 -21.88
N GLU A 237 1.66 24.10 -22.45
CA GLU A 237 0.52 23.52 -21.75
C GLU A 237 0.99 22.56 -20.65
N LEU A 238 2.00 21.75 -20.94
CA LEU A 238 2.61 20.81 -19.98
C LEU A 238 3.34 21.55 -18.85
N GLU A 239 4.14 22.57 -19.17
CA GLU A 239 4.81 23.44 -18.18
C GLU A 239 3.79 24.07 -17.22
N SER A 240 2.77 24.71 -17.77
CA SER A 240 1.72 25.35 -16.97
C SER A 240 1.00 24.36 -16.05
N TYR A 241 0.72 23.15 -16.54
CA TYR A 241 0.12 22.09 -15.76
C TYR A 241 1.05 21.64 -14.61
N LEU A 242 2.32 21.38 -14.90
CA LEU A 242 3.29 20.92 -13.90
C LEU A 242 3.54 21.97 -12.82
N VAL A 243 3.65 23.24 -13.21
CA VAL A 243 3.77 24.37 -12.25
C VAL A 243 2.56 24.40 -11.31
N HIS A 244 1.35 24.33 -11.87
CA HIS A 244 0.12 24.31 -11.08
C HIS A 244 0.10 23.08 -10.15
N ARG A 245 0.34 21.88 -10.69
CA ARG A 245 0.26 20.60 -9.97
C ARG A 245 1.28 20.50 -8.83
N ILE A 246 2.52 20.89 -9.06
CA ILE A 246 3.56 20.88 -8.02
C ILE A 246 3.23 21.88 -6.91
N ASN A 247 2.79 23.09 -7.25
CA ASN A 247 2.41 24.09 -6.24
C ASN A 247 1.18 23.67 -5.42
N GLN A 248 0.18 23.04 -6.05
CA GLN A 248 -0.97 22.46 -5.36
C GLN A 248 -0.53 21.39 -4.35
N ARG A 249 0.53 20.66 -4.64
CA ARG A 249 1.14 19.59 -3.81
C ARG A 249 2.25 20.12 -2.88
N ASN A 250 2.09 21.31 -2.35
CA ASN A 250 2.97 21.99 -1.39
C ASN A 250 4.35 22.45 -1.95
N GLY A 251 4.48 22.57 -3.27
CA GLY A 251 5.69 23.12 -3.91
C GLY A 251 6.78 22.07 -4.19
N PRO A 252 7.87 22.51 -4.87
CA PRO A 252 8.95 21.61 -5.28
C PRO A 252 9.78 21.07 -4.10
N GLU A 253 9.77 21.75 -2.94
CA GLU A 253 10.38 21.26 -1.68
C GLU A 253 9.72 19.99 -1.16
N SER A 254 8.47 19.78 -1.50
CA SER A 254 7.67 18.65 -1.03
C SER A 254 7.84 17.38 -1.86
N THR A 255 8.71 17.37 -2.86
CA THR A 255 9.08 16.19 -3.65
C THR A 255 10.51 15.78 -3.36
N LEU A 256 10.72 14.70 -2.60
CA LEU A 256 12.03 14.15 -2.26
C LEU A 256 12.30 12.87 -3.08
N PHE A 257 13.29 12.91 -3.96
CA PHE A 257 13.58 11.79 -4.85
C PHE A 257 14.24 10.61 -4.13
N GLY A 258 13.80 9.39 -4.46
CA GLY A 258 14.36 8.12 -3.99
C GLY A 258 15.11 7.34 -5.07
N THR A 259 15.23 7.87 -6.29
CA THR A 259 15.85 7.21 -7.44
C THR A 259 17.15 7.93 -7.86
N ALA A 260 18.22 7.14 -8.07
CA ALA A 260 19.47 7.69 -8.61
C ALA A 260 19.27 8.26 -10.03
N PRO A 261 19.93 9.36 -10.40
CA PRO A 261 20.96 10.07 -9.65
C PRO A 261 20.42 11.11 -8.65
N TYR A 262 19.12 11.23 -8.48
CA TYR A 262 18.46 12.29 -7.70
C TYR A 262 18.24 11.94 -6.23
N THR A 263 18.59 10.73 -5.80
CA THR A 263 18.33 10.21 -4.45
C THR A 263 18.72 11.19 -3.35
N GLY A 264 17.77 11.46 -2.44
CA GLY A 264 17.96 12.32 -1.26
C GLY A 264 17.92 13.83 -1.55
N LYS A 265 17.61 14.24 -2.80
CA LYS A 265 17.40 15.64 -3.19
C LYS A 265 15.93 15.92 -3.40
N THR A 266 15.52 17.13 -3.04
CA THR A 266 14.18 17.63 -3.41
C THR A 266 14.20 18.16 -4.86
N LEU A 267 13.00 18.34 -5.43
CA LEU A 267 12.88 18.98 -6.74
C LEU A 267 13.36 20.45 -6.68
N ALA A 268 13.20 21.12 -5.53
CA ALA A 268 13.74 22.46 -5.30
C ALA A 268 15.28 22.47 -5.26
N ASP A 269 15.91 21.47 -4.60
CA ASP A 269 17.37 21.33 -4.60
C ASP A 269 17.92 21.18 -6.02
N LEU A 270 17.26 20.35 -6.84
CA LEU A 270 17.66 20.16 -8.24
C LEU A 270 17.49 21.45 -9.05
N SER A 271 16.40 22.19 -8.83
CA SER A 271 16.16 23.49 -9.47
C SER A 271 17.27 24.50 -9.15
N HIS A 272 17.65 24.57 -7.88
CA HIS A 272 18.72 25.44 -7.42
C HIS A 272 20.11 25.03 -7.96
N GLU A 273 20.44 23.73 -7.85
CA GLU A 273 21.75 23.20 -8.28
C GLU A 273 21.99 23.37 -9.79
N LYS A 274 20.92 23.27 -10.59
CA LYS A 274 21.01 23.32 -12.06
C LYS A 274 20.70 24.68 -12.64
N GLU A 275 20.30 25.62 -11.80
CA GLU A 275 19.82 26.96 -12.22
C GLU A 275 18.71 26.86 -13.30
N MET A 276 17.81 25.87 -13.14
CA MET A 276 16.69 25.57 -14.04
C MET A 276 15.37 25.63 -13.29
N ASN A 277 14.30 26.00 -14.00
CA ASN A 277 12.97 25.86 -13.42
C ASN A 277 12.62 24.39 -13.19
N PHE A 278 11.88 24.09 -12.13
CA PHE A 278 11.58 22.71 -11.76
C PHE A 278 10.71 21.99 -12.82
N GLU A 279 9.84 22.69 -13.52
CA GLU A 279 9.04 22.15 -14.63
C GLU A 279 9.94 21.74 -15.81
N ASP A 280 10.98 22.50 -16.11
CA ASP A 280 11.95 22.14 -17.15
C ASP A 280 12.74 20.88 -16.76
N ILE A 281 13.15 20.74 -15.49
CA ILE A 281 13.80 19.52 -14.99
C ILE A 281 12.88 18.32 -15.14
N LEU A 282 11.60 18.45 -14.78
CA LEU A 282 10.61 17.38 -14.94
C LEU A 282 10.44 16.97 -16.39
N ILE A 283 10.42 17.96 -17.33
CA ILE A 283 10.18 17.71 -18.76
C ILE A 283 11.44 17.22 -19.48
N ASP A 284 12.60 17.86 -19.21
CA ASP A 284 13.80 17.65 -20.03
C ASP A 284 14.73 16.56 -19.51
N GLU A 285 14.74 16.32 -18.18
CA GLU A 285 15.68 15.39 -17.57
C GLU A 285 15.02 14.14 -16.99
N ILE A 286 13.83 14.27 -16.39
CA ILE A 286 13.23 13.16 -15.63
C ILE A 286 12.16 12.44 -16.45
N GLY A 287 11.16 13.17 -16.94
CA GLY A 287 9.98 12.57 -17.58
C GLY A 287 9.07 11.78 -16.61
N PRO A 288 7.91 11.31 -17.07
CA PRO A 288 6.92 10.67 -16.20
C PRO A 288 7.35 9.32 -15.61
N ASN A 289 8.39 8.68 -16.15
CA ASN A 289 8.84 7.36 -15.72
C ASN A 289 10.30 7.37 -15.18
N GLY A 290 10.93 8.56 -15.05
CA GLY A 290 12.37 8.64 -14.77
C GLY A 290 12.75 8.59 -13.29
N ALA A 291 11.80 8.72 -12.37
CA ALA A 291 12.10 8.72 -10.94
C ALA A 291 10.90 8.27 -10.09
N SER A 292 11.19 7.93 -8.83
CA SER A 292 10.21 7.79 -7.75
C SER A 292 10.63 8.69 -6.60
N GLY A 293 9.68 9.10 -5.77
CA GLY A 293 9.96 9.96 -4.64
C GLY A 293 8.92 9.94 -3.55
N ALA A 294 9.27 10.52 -2.41
CA ALA A 294 8.36 10.82 -1.33
C ALA A 294 7.74 12.22 -1.56
N TYR A 295 6.43 12.31 -1.40
CA TYR A 295 5.65 13.54 -1.59
C TYR A 295 5.04 13.95 -0.27
N PHE A 296 5.48 15.06 0.30
CA PHE A 296 4.98 15.61 1.58
C PHE A 296 3.67 16.38 1.37
N VAL A 297 2.61 15.63 1.16
CA VAL A 297 1.29 16.15 0.73
C VAL A 297 0.16 15.86 1.69
N MET A 298 0.43 15.18 2.81
CA MET A 298 -0.57 14.83 3.80
C MET A 298 -0.43 15.69 5.06
N ASN A 299 -1.56 16.07 5.64
CA ASN A 299 -1.65 16.82 6.88
C ASN A 299 -1.62 15.87 8.08
N GLU A 300 -0.78 16.14 9.07
CA GLU A 300 -0.59 15.25 10.23
C GLU A 300 -1.87 15.13 11.08
N GLU A 301 -2.58 16.23 11.34
CA GLU A 301 -3.81 16.20 12.16
C GLU A 301 -4.91 15.35 11.50
N LEU A 302 -5.08 15.50 10.18
CA LEU A 302 -6.02 14.69 9.40
C LEU A 302 -5.63 13.21 9.44
N GLN A 303 -4.35 12.91 9.20
CA GLN A 303 -3.80 11.56 9.16
C GLN A 303 -3.96 10.88 10.53
N ASP A 304 -3.58 11.57 11.61
CA ASP A 304 -3.69 11.06 12.98
C ASP A 304 -5.16 10.79 13.35
N ARG A 305 -6.09 11.70 12.98
CA ARG A 305 -7.53 11.46 13.24
C ARG A 305 -8.07 10.24 12.50
N LEU A 306 -7.70 10.03 11.24
CA LEU A 306 -8.08 8.81 10.49
C LEU A 306 -7.49 7.55 11.14
N LEU A 307 -6.21 7.60 11.53
CA LEU A 307 -5.51 6.47 12.16
C LEU A 307 -6.17 6.03 13.47
N LEU A 308 -6.75 6.95 14.21
CA LEU A 308 -7.43 6.67 15.50
C LEU A 308 -8.79 5.98 15.32
N ASP A 309 -9.40 6.00 14.14
CA ASP A 309 -10.69 5.35 13.91
C ASP A 309 -10.59 3.82 14.08
N PRO A 310 -11.51 3.17 14.84
CA PRO A 310 -11.44 1.73 15.16
C PRO A 310 -11.59 0.81 13.93
N ASN A 311 -12.13 1.30 12.81
CA ASN A 311 -12.34 0.57 11.58
C ASN A 311 -11.25 0.82 10.53
N ILE A 312 -10.17 1.51 10.91
CA ILE A 312 -8.98 1.72 10.09
C ILE A 312 -7.81 0.92 10.69
N GLY A 313 -7.25 0.02 9.91
CA GLY A 313 -6.08 -0.80 10.27
C GLY A 313 -4.76 -0.08 10.00
N ILE A 314 -3.67 -0.78 10.26
CA ILE A 314 -2.32 -0.28 10.01
C ILE A 314 -1.71 -1.09 8.86
N CYS A 315 -1.10 -0.37 7.91
CA CYS A 315 -0.25 -0.94 6.87
C CYS A 315 1.09 -0.23 6.81
N SER A 316 2.08 -0.84 6.18
CA SER A 316 3.32 -0.13 5.89
C SER A 316 3.26 0.62 4.55
N ASP A 317 2.58 0.08 3.58
CA ASP A 317 2.69 0.47 2.17
C ASP A 317 4.18 0.55 1.73
N GLY A 318 4.99 -0.29 2.36
CA GLY A 318 6.43 -0.25 2.32
C GLY A 318 7.06 -1.42 1.60
N SER A 319 8.31 -1.24 1.21
CA SER A 319 9.15 -2.30 0.65
C SER A 319 10.54 -2.29 1.27
N ILE A 320 11.30 -3.35 1.06
CA ILE A 320 12.69 -3.44 1.53
C ILE A 320 13.62 -2.45 0.82
N SER A 321 13.26 -1.97 -0.37
CA SER A 321 14.10 -1.12 -1.23
C SER A 321 13.52 0.26 -1.55
N GLY A 322 12.29 0.58 -1.12
CA GLY A 322 11.68 1.88 -1.30
C GLY A 322 12.36 2.95 -0.46
N TYR A 323 12.72 4.08 -1.05
CA TYR A 323 13.37 5.19 -0.36
C TYR A 323 12.37 6.00 0.47
N HIS A 324 11.76 5.33 1.44
CA HIS A 324 10.77 5.91 2.36
C HIS A 324 10.82 5.16 3.70
N PRO A 325 10.80 5.84 4.84
CA PRO A 325 10.92 5.22 6.16
C PRO A 325 9.79 4.23 6.50
N ARG A 326 8.64 4.29 5.81
CA ARG A 326 7.48 3.44 6.07
C ARG A 326 7.78 1.95 5.93
N GLY A 327 8.68 1.56 5.02
CA GLY A 327 9.08 0.16 4.82
C GLY A 327 9.88 -0.44 5.97
N HIS A 328 10.43 0.38 6.86
CA HIS A 328 11.33 -0.05 7.94
C HIS A 328 10.91 0.43 9.32
N GLY A 329 9.94 1.34 9.43
CA GLY A 329 9.60 2.00 10.70
C GLY A 329 8.11 1.96 11.08
N THR A 330 7.18 1.64 10.19
CA THR A 330 5.74 1.83 10.40
C THR A 330 5.24 1.24 11.72
N PHE A 331 5.36 -0.07 11.92
CA PHE A 331 4.78 -0.74 13.11
C PHE A 331 5.48 -0.32 14.39
N ALA A 332 6.78 -0.04 14.32
CA ALA A 332 7.52 0.52 15.44
C ALA A 332 7.04 1.95 15.77
N LYS A 333 6.78 2.79 14.75
CA LYS A 333 6.29 4.16 14.94
C LYS A 333 4.89 4.19 15.57
N ILE A 334 4.02 3.23 15.27
CA ILE A 334 2.73 3.11 15.95
C ILE A 334 2.93 2.93 17.47
N ILE A 335 3.83 2.04 17.87
CA ILE A 335 4.12 1.83 19.31
C ILE A 335 4.84 3.05 19.91
N GLU A 336 5.90 3.55 19.25
CA GLU A 336 6.73 4.62 19.78
C GLU A 336 5.95 5.95 19.89
N LYS A 337 5.35 6.42 18.77
CA LYS A 337 4.65 7.72 18.73
C LYS A 337 3.30 7.64 19.41
N TYR A 338 2.40 6.78 18.90
CA TYR A 338 0.98 6.85 19.26
C TYR A 338 0.66 6.20 20.60
N VAL A 339 1.45 5.20 21.05
CA VAL A 339 1.22 4.55 22.35
C VAL A 339 2.08 5.17 23.44
N VAL A 340 3.42 5.21 23.24
CA VAL A 340 4.36 5.55 24.33
C VAL A 340 4.51 7.06 24.50
N ASN A 341 4.78 7.81 23.42
CA ASN A 341 5.12 9.22 23.52
C ASN A 341 3.90 10.12 23.66
N GLU A 342 2.84 9.88 22.87
CA GLU A 342 1.68 10.76 22.79
C GLU A 342 0.43 10.19 23.50
N GLY A 343 0.40 8.87 23.75
CA GLY A 343 -0.74 8.23 24.43
C GLY A 343 -2.07 8.35 23.69
N MET A 344 -2.02 8.50 22.36
CA MET A 344 -3.22 8.64 21.52
C MET A 344 -3.96 7.31 21.32
N LEU A 345 -3.25 6.20 21.41
CA LEU A 345 -3.80 4.83 21.39
C LEU A 345 -3.41 4.08 22.66
N SER A 346 -4.33 3.26 23.19
CA SER A 346 -3.90 2.23 24.15
C SER A 346 -3.05 1.18 23.43
N LEU A 347 -2.18 0.49 24.17
CA LEU A 347 -1.35 -0.58 23.60
C LEU A 347 -2.21 -1.71 23.02
N GLU A 348 -3.31 -2.05 23.69
CA GLU A 348 -4.24 -3.09 23.26
C GLU A 348 -4.90 -2.72 21.93
N GLU A 349 -5.32 -1.47 21.76
CA GLU A 349 -5.94 -1.00 20.52
C GLU A 349 -4.93 -0.96 19.37
N ALA A 350 -3.71 -0.48 19.62
CA ALA A 350 -2.63 -0.51 18.63
C ALA A 350 -2.35 -1.95 18.17
N ILE A 351 -2.22 -2.90 19.11
CA ILE A 351 -2.02 -4.32 18.81
C ILE A 351 -3.23 -4.87 18.03
N ARG A 352 -4.47 -4.56 18.44
CA ARG A 352 -5.68 -5.00 17.74
C ARG A 352 -5.67 -4.59 16.27
N LYS A 353 -5.35 -3.32 15.99
CA LYS A 353 -5.28 -2.78 14.62
C LYS A 353 -4.23 -3.47 13.76
N MET A 354 -3.11 -3.86 14.36
CA MET A 354 -1.98 -4.50 13.69
C MET A 354 -2.06 -6.04 13.66
N THR A 355 -3.08 -6.65 14.27
CA THR A 355 -3.20 -8.12 14.41
C THR A 355 -4.60 -8.63 14.06
N SER A 356 -5.52 -8.71 15.05
CA SER A 356 -6.83 -9.33 14.88
C SER A 356 -7.72 -8.56 13.90
N PHE A 357 -7.63 -7.24 13.83
CA PHE A 357 -8.33 -6.45 12.83
C PHE A 357 -7.83 -6.80 11.41
N ALA A 358 -6.50 -6.80 11.22
CA ALA A 358 -5.90 -7.13 9.94
C ALA A 358 -6.22 -8.58 9.50
N ALA A 359 -6.17 -9.55 10.42
CA ALA A 359 -6.57 -10.92 10.16
C ALA A 359 -8.05 -11.00 9.71
N LYS A 360 -8.95 -10.27 10.39
CA LYS A 360 -10.38 -10.21 10.02
C LYS A 360 -10.58 -9.60 8.63
N VAL A 361 -9.87 -8.52 8.28
CA VAL A 361 -9.94 -7.90 6.96
C VAL A 361 -9.59 -8.91 5.87
N LEU A 362 -8.48 -9.62 6.03
CA LEU A 362 -8.04 -10.64 5.06
C LEU A 362 -8.89 -11.92 5.10
N GLY A 363 -9.65 -12.19 6.18
CA GLY A 363 -10.35 -13.45 6.38
C GLY A 363 -9.40 -14.58 6.80
N ILE A 364 -8.39 -14.27 7.62
CA ILE A 364 -7.47 -15.25 8.21
C ILE A 364 -7.97 -15.63 9.60
N ASP A 365 -8.31 -16.90 9.82
CA ASP A 365 -8.97 -17.36 11.05
C ASP A 365 -8.00 -18.02 12.04
N ASP A 366 -6.80 -18.39 11.62
CA ASP A 366 -5.87 -19.20 12.40
C ASP A 366 -4.72 -18.43 13.06
N ARG A 367 -4.70 -17.08 12.95
CA ARG A 367 -3.66 -16.20 13.51
C ARG A 367 -4.20 -14.80 13.88
N GLY A 368 -3.35 -13.92 14.40
CA GLY A 368 -3.74 -12.58 14.83
C GLY A 368 -4.31 -12.49 16.26
N ILE A 369 -4.42 -13.62 16.97
CA ILE A 369 -4.88 -13.70 18.37
C ILE A 369 -4.04 -14.75 19.11
N LEU A 370 -3.69 -14.45 20.38
CA LEU A 370 -3.08 -15.44 21.28
C LEU A 370 -4.16 -16.33 21.90
N ARG A 371 -4.34 -17.51 21.36
CA ARG A 371 -5.29 -18.50 21.85
C ARG A 371 -4.80 -19.91 21.51
N GLU A 372 -5.09 -20.90 22.36
CA GLU A 372 -4.81 -22.30 22.09
C GLU A 372 -5.44 -22.73 20.75
N GLY A 373 -4.69 -23.49 19.96
CA GLY A 373 -5.09 -23.94 18.62
C GLY A 373 -4.72 -22.99 17.48
N MET A 374 -4.32 -21.74 17.78
CA MET A 374 -3.86 -20.78 16.76
C MET A 374 -2.40 -21.03 16.35
N LYS A 375 -2.04 -20.58 15.17
CA LYS A 375 -0.62 -20.57 14.74
C LYS A 375 0.19 -19.65 15.65
N ALA A 376 1.37 -20.11 16.02
CA ALA A 376 2.26 -19.38 16.93
C ALA A 376 3.08 -18.32 16.19
N ASP A 377 2.41 -17.31 15.65
CA ASP A 377 3.00 -16.06 15.23
C ASP A 377 2.96 -15.11 16.42
N ILE A 378 4.10 -14.92 17.07
CA ILE A 378 4.21 -14.29 18.40
C ILE A 378 5.37 -13.32 18.40
N ILE A 379 5.17 -12.15 19.00
CA ILE A 379 6.25 -11.19 19.25
C ILE A 379 6.44 -10.93 20.75
N ILE A 380 7.69 -10.71 21.13
CA ILE A 380 8.06 -10.31 22.49
C ILE A 380 8.84 -9.00 22.38
N PHE A 381 8.37 -7.96 23.03
CA PHE A 381 8.98 -6.64 22.99
C PHE A 381 8.76 -5.85 24.31
N ASN A 382 9.55 -4.80 24.49
CA ASN A 382 9.30 -3.80 25.50
C ASN A 382 8.85 -2.49 24.83
N PRO A 383 7.60 -2.04 24.99
CA PRO A 383 7.10 -0.82 24.36
C PRO A 383 8.01 0.39 24.56
N ASP A 384 8.57 0.58 25.77
CA ASP A 384 9.45 1.71 26.08
C ASP A 384 10.78 1.69 25.29
N LYS A 385 11.13 0.56 24.67
CA LYS A 385 12.36 0.37 23.90
C LYS A 385 12.14 0.30 22.40
N VAL A 386 10.90 0.25 21.94
CA VAL A 386 10.60 0.24 20.51
C VAL A 386 10.98 1.58 19.90
N ARG A 387 11.72 1.55 18.79
CA ARG A 387 12.16 2.76 18.06
C ARG A 387 12.02 2.55 16.55
N ALA A 388 11.36 3.50 15.91
CA ALA A 388 11.33 3.65 14.47
C ALA A 388 12.58 4.42 14.01
N ARG A 389 13.65 3.70 13.73
CA ARG A 389 14.96 4.30 13.40
C ARG A 389 14.99 4.93 12.01
N ALA A 390 14.18 4.41 11.09
CA ALA A 390 14.14 4.90 9.72
C ALA A 390 13.63 6.35 9.65
N SER A 391 14.29 7.16 8.84
CA SER A 391 13.94 8.56 8.55
C SER A 391 13.96 8.79 7.03
N TYR A 392 13.56 9.97 6.58
CA TYR A 392 13.62 10.30 5.14
C TYR A 392 15.07 10.47 4.63
N THR A 393 16.04 10.72 5.51
CA THR A 393 17.47 10.75 5.16
C THR A 393 18.11 9.36 5.23
N ASP A 394 17.65 8.51 6.14
CA ASP A 394 18.16 7.16 6.38
C ASP A 394 17.01 6.13 6.40
N PRO A 395 16.35 5.89 5.25
CA PRO A 395 15.08 5.16 5.21
C PRO A 395 15.21 3.65 5.45
N PHE A 396 16.42 3.10 5.44
CA PHE A 396 16.67 1.65 5.52
C PHE A 396 17.14 1.19 6.90
N LEU A 397 17.18 2.09 7.89
CA LEU A 397 17.51 1.70 9.27
C LEU A 397 16.41 0.81 9.85
N LEU A 398 16.80 -0.36 10.32
CA LEU A 398 15.86 -1.33 10.92
C LEU A 398 15.29 -0.80 12.24
N ALA A 399 14.04 -1.13 12.51
CA ALA A 399 13.41 -0.84 13.80
C ALA A 399 14.09 -1.61 14.94
N GLU A 400 14.02 -1.06 16.14
CA GLU A 400 14.58 -1.64 17.37
C GLU A 400 13.48 -1.90 18.41
N GLY A 401 13.80 -2.76 19.39
CA GLY A 401 12.95 -3.02 20.57
C GLY A 401 12.04 -4.24 20.45
N PHE A 402 12.01 -4.91 19.31
CA PHE A 402 11.40 -6.23 19.15
C PHE A 402 12.44 -7.30 19.44
N ASP A 403 12.39 -7.89 20.65
CA ASP A 403 13.39 -8.84 21.12
C ASP A 403 13.30 -10.18 20.39
N ILE A 404 12.09 -10.71 20.22
CA ILE A 404 11.81 -11.99 19.56
C ILE A 404 10.61 -11.84 18.65
N VAL A 405 10.75 -12.32 17.40
CA VAL A 405 9.63 -12.53 16.48
C VAL A 405 9.60 -13.99 16.08
N MET A 406 8.50 -14.64 16.38
CA MET A 406 8.24 -16.04 16.02
C MET A 406 7.25 -16.09 14.86
N VAL A 407 7.60 -16.87 13.84
CA VAL A 407 6.75 -17.18 12.69
C VAL A 407 6.51 -18.69 12.68
N ASN A 408 5.26 -19.09 12.70
CA ASN A 408 4.85 -20.51 12.73
C ASN A 408 5.54 -21.31 13.87
N GLY A 409 5.70 -20.69 15.06
CA GLY A 409 6.31 -21.32 16.23
C GLY A 409 7.85 -21.41 16.21
N ARG A 410 8.48 -20.73 15.26
CA ARG A 410 9.94 -20.70 15.13
C ARG A 410 10.48 -19.27 15.23
N LYS A 411 11.64 -19.09 15.87
CA LYS A 411 12.27 -17.77 15.94
C LYS A 411 12.78 -17.35 14.55
N ALA A 412 12.10 -16.37 13.96
CA ALA A 412 12.50 -15.73 12.72
C ALA A 412 13.39 -14.49 12.95
N TRP A 413 13.26 -13.86 14.15
CA TRP A 413 14.05 -12.72 14.58
C TRP A 413 14.41 -12.87 16.07
N ASP A 414 15.65 -12.61 16.43
CA ASP A 414 16.16 -12.69 17.79
C ASP A 414 17.20 -11.59 18.02
N ASN A 415 16.90 -10.61 18.89
CA ASN A 415 17.81 -9.54 19.28
C ASN A 415 18.54 -8.88 18.11
N GLN A 416 17.82 -8.27 17.18
CA GLN A 416 18.33 -7.53 16.01
C GLN A 416 18.96 -8.41 14.91
N LYS A 417 18.67 -9.70 14.89
CA LYS A 417 19.14 -10.61 13.84
C LYS A 417 18.01 -11.49 13.32
N HIS A 418 17.87 -11.57 12.00
CA HIS A 418 17.02 -12.59 11.38
C HIS A 418 17.66 -13.98 11.49
N SER A 419 16.81 -15.00 11.49
CA SER A 419 17.25 -16.39 11.37
C SER A 419 17.86 -16.64 9.98
N ASP A 420 18.83 -17.53 9.88
CA ASP A 420 19.31 -18.03 8.59
C ASP A 420 18.26 -18.92 7.89
N GLN A 421 17.30 -19.46 8.66
CA GLN A 421 16.21 -20.27 8.14
C GLN A 421 14.95 -19.42 7.93
N LEU A 422 14.21 -19.73 6.88
CA LEU A 422 13.00 -19.06 6.45
C LEU A 422 11.78 -19.84 6.96
N TRP A 423 11.01 -19.26 7.88
CA TRP A 423 9.93 -19.94 8.60
C TRP A 423 8.52 -19.58 8.11
N GLY A 424 8.42 -18.55 7.29
CA GLY A 424 7.14 -18.14 6.69
C GLY A 424 6.62 -19.15 5.68
N LYS A 425 5.34 -19.00 5.37
CA LYS A 425 4.60 -19.80 4.39
C LYS A 425 3.74 -18.91 3.53
N VAL A 426 3.50 -19.32 2.31
CA VAL A 426 2.44 -18.75 1.49
C VAL A 426 1.10 -19.23 2.03
N LEU A 427 0.31 -18.27 2.54
CA LEU A 427 -1.01 -18.55 3.11
C LEU A 427 -2.02 -18.74 1.97
N LYS A 428 -3.02 -19.58 2.24
CA LYS A 428 -4.15 -19.79 1.35
C LYS A 428 -5.44 -19.50 2.13
N PRO A 429 -6.42 -18.86 1.50
CA PRO A 429 -7.72 -18.66 2.13
C PRO A 429 -8.44 -20.02 2.33
N ASN A 430 -9.31 -20.08 3.35
CA ASN A 430 -10.16 -21.23 3.63
C ASN A 430 -11.27 -21.37 2.60
#